data_4012b2ac1919b0d57326807188dbd83e
#
_entry.id   4012b2ac1919b0d57326807188dbd83e
#
_cell.length_a   1.000
_cell.length_b   1.000
_cell.length_c   1.000
_cell.angle_alpha   90.00
_cell.angle_beta   90.00
_cell.angle_gamma   90.00
#
_symmetry.space_group_name_H-M   'P 1'
#
loop_
_entity.id
_entity.type
_entity.pdbx_description
1 polymer ?
#
loop_
_entity_poly.entity_id
_entity_poly.type
_entity_poly.pdbx_seq_one_letter_code
_entity_poly.pdbx_strand_id
1 'polypeptide(L)'
;MEQTVSVSVDALTQAFSAAFRQEFQPLKQELQTLAANSTSQHLDNGTGTSRIACEGDSMANIKRKYTINGESVWIQGKSEQDILEKACALMGAQTRPAPAAKHNFRAYALDWFKNFSLPNVEQVTAITYKRELDLHIFPAFGKMNIEDITLSDVQALFNRKGAKKESLMKTRTVLNQILRKAIDDDLMRKNPLQAFSFRLTGEASDTTQPYSVEEMRLMVERIGRLTNPNDIAYLAVATMQPLRLEETLGLQWQDVDCQAMALHIRRAVTHPDRNAPIVKETKTQEKRDVALTKTTLHYLDSILQGAPTDFVVGGKVPFSYCLLYTSPSPR
;
A
#
# COMPACT_ATOMS: atom_id res chain seq x y z
N MET A 1 -4.74 22.72 42.12
CA MET A 1 -4.86 21.26 41.95
C MET A 1 -4.92 20.98 40.45
N GLU A 2 -3.77 20.81 39.84
CA GLU A 2 -3.69 20.40 38.44
C GLU A 2 -3.60 18.86 38.39
N GLN A 3 -4.61 18.24 37.81
CA GLN A 3 -4.60 16.81 37.53
C GLN A 3 -3.66 16.54 36.35
N THR A 4 -2.51 16.00 36.66
CA THR A 4 -1.57 15.47 35.66
C THR A 4 -2.20 14.17 35.08
N VAL A 5 -2.74 14.26 33.87
CA VAL A 5 -3.17 13.08 33.10
C VAL A 5 -1.92 12.45 32.52
N SER A 6 -1.36 11.45 33.22
CA SER A 6 -0.33 10.59 32.64
C SER A 6 -1.01 9.62 31.67
N VAL A 7 -0.98 9.91 30.39
CA VAL A 7 -1.42 8.97 29.37
C VAL A 7 -0.29 7.93 29.21
N SER A 8 -0.55 6.69 29.61
CA SER A 8 0.43 5.61 29.46
C SER A 8 0.63 5.30 27.96
N VAL A 9 1.83 4.86 27.60
CA VAL A 9 2.17 4.43 26.23
C VAL A 9 1.19 3.35 25.75
N ASP A 10 0.69 2.52 26.66
CA ASP A 10 -0.31 1.48 26.36
C ASP A 10 -1.68 2.08 26.00
N ALA A 11 -2.10 3.16 26.67
CA ALA A 11 -3.34 3.85 26.35
C ALA A 11 -3.26 4.55 24.98
N LEU A 12 -2.11 5.12 24.62
CA LEU A 12 -1.86 5.69 23.31
C LEU A 12 -1.82 4.59 22.23
N THR A 13 -1.20 3.46 22.51
CA THR A 13 -1.16 2.31 21.60
C THR A 13 -2.54 1.70 21.39
N GLN A 14 -3.37 1.64 22.45
CA GLN A 14 -4.76 1.16 22.36
C GLN A 14 -5.66 2.14 21.60
N ALA A 15 -5.57 3.44 21.90
CA ALA A 15 -6.31 4.48 21.18
C ALA A 15 -5.94 4.49 19.70
N PHE A 16 -4.66 4.30 19.41
CA PHE A 16 -4.15 4.22 18.05
C PHE A 16 -4.62 2.96 17.32
N SER A 17 -4.61 1.81 17.98
CA SER A 17 -5.17 0.56 17.45
C SER A 17 -6.67 0.67 17.20
N ALA A 18 -7.40 1.47 17.99
CA ALA A 18 -8.81 1.73 17.80
C ALA A 18 -9.05 2.64 16.58
N ALA A 19 -8.29 3.73 16.44
CA ALA A 19 -8.37 4.64 15.29
C ALA A 19 -8.00 3.89 13.98
N PHE A 20 -6.95 3.10 14.01
CA PHE A 20 -6.55 2.24 12.89
C PHE A 20 -7.65 1.24 12.51
N ARG A 21 -8.27 0.58 13.50
CA ARG A 21 -9.42 -0.31 13.25
C ARG A 21 -10.61 0.42 12.64
N GLN A 22 -10.85 1.65 13.07
CA GLN A 22 -11.97 2.46 12.58
C GLN A 22 -11.75 2.89 11.12
N GLU A 23 -10.54 3.22 10.73
CA GLU A 23 -10.18 3.57 9.35
C GLU A 23 -10.25 2.37 8.40
N PHE A 24 -10.03 1.15 8.91
CA PHE A 24 -10.12 -0.10 8.16
C PHE A 24 -11.49 -0.80 8.25
N GLN A 25 -12.45 -0.31 9.04
CA GLN A 25 -13.82 -0.85 9.09
C GLN A 25 -14.55 -0.82 7.73
N PRO A 26 -14.45 0.23 6.92
CA PRO A 26 -15.06 0.24 5.59
C PRO A 26 -14.53 -0.89 4.70
N LEU A 27 -13.22 -1.18 4.80
CA LEU A 27 -12.57 -2.25 4.06
C LEU A 27 -13.12 -3.64 4.43
N LYS A 28 -13.37 -3.85 5.71
CA LYS A 28 -13.94 -5.10 6.22
C LYS A 28 -15.37 -5.30 5.75
N GLN A 29 -16.17 -4.22 5.72
CA GLN A 29 -17.53 -4.25 5.19
C GLN A 29 -17.53 -4.50 3.68
N GLU A 30 -16.62 -3.87 2.94
CA GLU A 30 -16.50 -4.05 1.49
C GLU A 30 -16.11 -5.50 1.13
N LEU A 31 -15.19 -6.12 1.89
CA LEU A 31 -14.82 -7.53 1.73
C LEU A 31 -16.00 -8.47 2.05
N GLN A 32 -16.78 -8.16 3.09
CA GLN A 32 -17.96 -8.96 3.43
C GLN A 32 -19.04 -8.86 2.36
N THR A 33 -19.25 -7.68 1.79
CA THR A 33 -20.23 -7.46 0.70
C THR A 33 -19.81 -8.20 -0.59
N LEU A 34 -18.51 -8.16 -0.91
CA LEU A 34 -17.98 -8.90 -2.07
C LEU A 34 -18.06 -10.41 -1.89
N ALA A 35 -17.81 -10.92 -0.67
CA ALA A 35 -17.96 -12.33 -0.36
C ALA A 35 -19.43 -12.79 -0.43
N ALA A 36 -20.37 -11.97 0.06
CA ALA A 36 -21.80 -12.26 -0.01
C ALA A 36 -22.30 -12.28 -1.46
N ASN A 37 -21.83 -11.36 -2.31
CA ASN A 37 -22.20 -11.30 -3.71
C ASN A 37 -21.64 -12.49 -4.54
N SER A 38 -20.49 -13.06 -4.14
CA SER A 38 -19.92 -14.24 -4.80
C SER A 38 -20.70 -15.52 -4.46
N THR A 39 -21.35 -15.56 -3.30
CA THR A 39 -22.14 -16.72 -2.85
C THR A 39 -23.55 -16.74 -3.46
N SER A 40 -24.08 -15.58 -3.88
CA SER A 40 -25.43 -15.47 -4.44
C SER A 40 -25.52 -15.81 -5.94
N GLN A 41 -24.42 -16.00 -6.64
CA GLN A 41 -24.45 -16.39 -8.07
C GLN A 41 -24.48 -17.92 -8.31
N HIS A 42 -24.54 -18.73 -7.28
CA HIS A 42 -24.52 -20.19 -7.42
C HIS A 42 -25.84 -20.93 -7.20
N LEU A 43 -26.96 -20.22 -7.13
CA LEU A 43 -28.28 -20.86 -6.95
C LEU A 43 -29.29 -20.26 -7.93
N ASP A 44 -29.23 -20.66 -9.20
CA ASP A 44 -30.39 -20.76 -10.07
C ASP A 44 -30.03 -21.58 -11.32
N ASN A 45 -30.17 -22.87 -11.23
CA ASN A 45 -30.45 -23.71 -12.39
C ASN A 45 -31.59 -24.64 -12.04
N GLY A 46 -32.78 -24.11 -12.29
CA GLY A 46 -34.04 -24.81 -12.11
C GLY A 46 -34.22 -25.95 -13.12
N THR A 47 -34.56 -27.07 -12.59
CA THR A 47 -35.10 -28.26 -13.30
C THR A 47 -36.38 -27.89 -14.01
N GLY A 48 -36.33 -27.91 -15.33
CA GLY A 48 -37.52 -27.83 -16.19
C GLY A 48 -37.70 -29.14 -16.97
N THR A 49 -38.47 -30.04 -16.41
CA THR A 49 -39.05 -31.19 -17.14
C THR A 49 -40.23 -30.70 -17.97
N SER A 50 -40.16 -30.77 -19.29
CA SER A 50 -41.34 -30.75 -20.11
C SER A 50 -41.31 -31.94 -21.09
N ARG A 51 -42.26 -32.84 -20.87
CA ARG A 51 -42.64 -33.88 -21.79
C ARG A 51 -43.44 -33.26 -22.94
N ILE A 52 -43.01 -33.47 -24.17
CA ILE A 52 -43.90 -33.40 -25.34
C ILE A 52 -43.71 -34.70 -26.10
N ALA A 53 -44.79 -35.45 -26.18
CA ALA A 53 -44.94 -36.61 -27.05
C ALA A 53 -45.32 -36.08 -28.43
N CYS A 54 -44.65 -36.54 -29.48
CA CYS A 54 -45.17 -36.57 -30.85
C CYS A 54 -44.78 -37.86 -31.49
N GLU A 55 -45.81 -38.54 -31.92
CA GLU A 55 -45.78 -39.75 -32.75
C GLU A 55 -45.24 -39.49 -34.16
N GLY A 56 -44.58 -40.47 -34.75
CA GLY A 56 -44.41 -40.56 -36.19
C GLY A 56 -43.00 -40.82 -36.67
N ASP A 57 -42.83 -42.01 -37.22
CA ASP A 57 -41.79 -42.55 -38.08
C ASP A 57 -40.61 -43.30 -37.45
N SER A 58 -40.76 -44.59 -37.63
CA SER A 58 -39.81 -45.68 -37.32
C SER A 58 -38.58 -45.58 -38.23
N MET A 59 -37.54 -44.88 -37.82
CA MET A 59 -36.18 -45.17 -38.25
C MET A 59 -35.46 -45.87 -37.07
N ALA A 60 -34.97 -47.10 -37.32
CA ALA A 60 -34.28 -47.88 -36.31
C ALA A 60 -33.04 -47.14 -35.78
N ASN A 61 -33.13 -46.63 -34.56
CA ASN A 61 -32.00 -46.04 -33.87
C ASN A 61 -30.95 -47.09 -33.56
N ILE A 62 -29.74 -46.91 -34.06
CA ILE A 62 -28.59 -47.75 -33.78
C ILE A 62 -28.08 -47.41 -32.39
N LYS A 63 -27.86 -48.39 -31.52
CA LYS A 63 -27.21 -48.20 -30.20
C LYS A 63 -25.84 -48.86 -30.21
N ARG A 64 -24.82 -48.15 -29.77
CA ARG A 64 -23.46 -48.65 -29.59
C ARG A 64 -22.98 -48.36 -28.17
N LYS A 65 -22.26 -49.34 -27.59
CA LYS A 65 -21.64 -49.17 -26.28
C LYS A 65 -20.20 -48.73 -26.44
N TYR A 66 -19.84 -47.61 -25.82
CA TYR A 66 -18.48 -47.10 -25.75
C TYR A 66 -18.00 -47.07 -24.32
N THR A 67 -16.71 -47.30 -24.12
CA THR A 67 -16.08 -47.13 -22.81
C THR A 67 -15.35 -45.81 -22.85
N ILE A 68 -15.85 -44.82 -22.09
CA ILE A 68 -15.29 -43.49 -22.00
C ILE A 68 -14.82 -43.32 -20.55
N ASN A 69 -13.53 -43.09 -20.34
CA ASN A 69 -12.89 -42.94 -19.00
C ASN A 69 -13.18 -44.09 -18.02
N GLY A 70 -13.28 -45.32 -18.53
CA GLY A 70 -13.53 -46.49 -17.71
C GLY A 70 -15.01 -46.81 -17.43
N GLU A 71 -15.92 -45.89 -17.79
CA GLU A 71 -17.36 -46.11 -17.69
C GLU A 71 -17.99 -46.50 -19.02
N SER A 72 -18.92 -47.43 -18.98
CA SER A 72 -19.65 -47.90 -20.16
C SER A 72 -20.86 -47.04 -20.43
N VAL A 73 -20.83 -46.27 -21.53
CA VAL A 73 -21.93 -45.40 -21.95
C VAL A 73 -22.57 -45.91 -23.22
N TRP A 74 -23.92 -46.01 -23.26
CA TRP A 74 -24.67 -46.34 -24.45
C TRP A 74 -25.00 -45.07 -25.24
N ILE A 75 -24.54 -44.99 -26.51
CA ILE A 75 -24.83 -43.85 -27.40
C ILE A 75 -25.80 -44.32 -28.47
N GLN A 76 -26.82 -43.52 -28.72
CA GLN A 76 -27.88 -43.82 -29.66
C GLN A 76 -27.89 -42.74 -30.77
N GLY A 77 -27.97 -43.19 -32.02
CA GLY A 77 -27.96 -42.27 -33.18
C GLY A 77 -28.69 -42.83 -34.38
N LYS A 78 -28.97 -41.96 -35.37
CA LYS A 78 -29.65 -42.30 -36.61
C LYS A 78 -28.71 -42.97 -37.62
N SER A 79 -27.39 -42.78 -37.49
CA SER A 79 -26.36 -43.36 -38.34
C SER A 79 -25.10 -43.64 -37.50
N GLU A 80 -24.19 -44.47 -38.04
CA GLU A 80 -22.88 -44.71 -37.36
C GLU A 80 -22.05 -43.42 -37.23
N GLN A 81 -22.13 -42.53 -38.20
CA GLN A 81 -21.48 -41.23 -38.14
C GLN A 81 -22.02 -40.35 -37.01
N ASP A 82 -23.36 -40.28 -36.83
CA ASP A 82 -24.02 -39.56 -35.74
C ASP A 82 -23.62 -40.09 -34.38
N ILE A 83 -23.47 -41.45 -34.26
CA ILE A 83 -22.99 -42.06 -33.03
C ILE A 83 -21.52 -41.72 -32.76
N LEU A 84 -20.69 -41.70 -33.80
CA LEU A 84 -19.26 -41.38 -33.67
C LEU A 84 -19.06 -39.87 -33.29
N GLU A 85 -19.82 -38.98 -33.90
CA GLU A 85 -19.81 -37.54 -33.54
C GLU A 85 -20.24 -37.32 -32.08
N LYS A 86 -21.28 -38.01 -31.63
CA LYS A 86 -21.74 -37.96 -30.24
C LYS A 86 -20.73 -38.54 -29.28
N ALA A 87 -20.04 -39.61 -29.65
CA ALA A 87 -18.97 -40.22 -28.86
C ALA A 87 -17.77 -39.24 -28.76
N CYS A 88 -17.36 -38.63 -29.87
CA CYS A 88 -16.30 -37.63 -29.90
C CYS A 88 -16.68 -36.36 -29.11
N ALA A 89 -17.94 -35.91 -29.21
CA ALA A 89 -18.44 -34.79 -28.43
C ALA A 89 -18.42 -35.07 -26.91
N LEU A 90 -18.80 -36.30 -26.49
CA LEU A 90 -18.71 -36.71 -25.08
C LEU A 90 -17.28 -36.81 -24.60
N MET A 91 -16.36 -37.33 -25.41
CA MET A 91 -14.92 -37.34 -25.10
C MET A 91 -14.32 -35.95 -25.05
N GLY A 92 -14.74 -35.06 -25.97
CA GLY A 92 -14.28 -33.67 -26.01
C GLY A 92 -14.88 -32.78 -24.92
N ALA A 93 -16.12 -33.04 -24.51
CA ALA A 93 -16.78 -32.25 -23.46
C ALA A 93 -16.21 -32.54 -22.06
N GLN A 94 -15.66 -33.73 -21.81
CA GLN A 94 -15.07 -34.08 -20.52
C GLN A 94 -13.62 -33.63 -20.36
N THR A 95 -12.96 -33.18 -21.43
CA THR A 95 -11.57 -32.69 -21.40
C THR A 95 -11.48 -31.16 -21.28
N ARG A 96 -12.60 -30.45 -21.30
CA ARG A 96 -12.59 -29.00 -21.06
C ARG A 96 -12.84 -28.77 -19.56
N PRO A 97 -11.80 -28.46 -18.77
CA PRO A 97 -12.04 -28.05 -17.40
C PRO A 97 -13.02 -26.90 -17.42
N ALA A 98 -14.01 -26.92 -16.53
CA ALA A 98 -14.92 -25.81 -16.34
C ALA A 98 -14.09 -24.52 -16.28
N PRO A 99 -14.48 -23.42 -16.94
CA PRO A 99 -13.72 -22.19 -16.86
C PRO A 99 -13.55 -21.87 -15.38
N ALA A 100 -12.28 -21.87 -14.92
CA ALA A 100 -11.95 -21.56 -13.55
C ALA A 100 -12.62 -20.22 -13.19
N ALA A 101 -13.25 -20.16 -12.03
CA ALA A 101 -13.90 -18.93 -11.57
C ALA A 101 -12.89 -17.81 -11.62
N LYS A 102 -13.16 -16.77 -12.43
CA LYS A 102 -12.25 -15.63 -12.57
C LYS A 102 -12.23 -14.82 -11.28
N HIS A 103 -11.07 -14.32 -10.92
CA HIS A 103 -10.84 -13.60 -9.67
C HIS A 103 -10.90 -12.09 -9.91
N ASN A 104 -11.86 -11.41 -9.27
CA ASN A 104 -11.93 -9.95 -9.34
C ASN A 104 -10.66 -9.33 -8.75
N PHE A 105 -10.00 -8.44 -9.52
CA PHE A 105 -8.74 -7.82 -9.13
C PHE A 105 -8.84 -7.06 -7.80
N ARG A 106 -9.93 -6.29 -7.58
CA ARG A 106 -10.09 -5.51 -6.34
C ARG A 106 -10.13 -6.41 -5.10
N ALA A 107 -10.93 -7.47 -5.15
CA ALA A 107 -11.02 -8.43 -4.05
C ALA A 107 -9.68 -9.11 -3.79
N TYR A 108 -9.00 -9.54 -4.84
CA TYR A 108 -7.68 -10.17 -4.76
C TYR A 108 -6.62 -9.22 -4.19
N ALA A 109 -6.56 -7.97 -4.66
CA ALA A 109 -5.60 -6.99 -4.18
C ALA A 109 -5.84 -6.58 -2.72
N LEU A 110 -7.10 -6.54 -2.27
CA LEU A 110 -7.44 -6.32 -0.86
C LEU A 110 -7.03 -7.50 0.03
N ASP A 111 -7.22 -8.73 -0.44
CA ASP A 111 -6.73 -9.92 0.26
C ASP A 111 -5.20 -9.92 0.37
N TRP A 112 -4.50 -9.64 -0.73
CA TRP A 112 -3.06 -9.45 -0.74
C TRP A 112 -2.62 -8.37 0.25
N PHE A 113 -3.27 -7.21 0.24
CA PHE A 113 -2.91 -6.11 1.14
C PHE A 113 -3.06 -6.51 2.60
N LYS A 114 -4.16 -7.15 2.96
CA LYS A 114 -4.48 -7.56 4.34
C LYS A 114 -3.55 -8.66 4.86
N ASN A 115 -3.34 -9.71 4.04
CA ASN A 115 -2.71 -10.93 4.52
C ASN A 115 -1.21 -10.98 4.24
N PHE A 116 -0.72 -10.31 3.18
CA PHE A 116 0.68 -10.38 2.76
C PHE A 116 1.44 -9.06 2.92
N SER A 117 0.77 -7.92 2.76
CA SER A 117 1.44 -6.63 2.86
C SER A 117 1.40 -6.07 4.28
N LEU A 118 0.21 -5.88 4.83
CA LEU A 118 -0.01 -5.20 6.11
C LEU A 118 0.80 -5.78 7.29
N PRO A 119 0.95 -7.11 7.45
CA PRO A 119 1.75 -7.68 8.54
C PRO A 119 3.26 -7.47 8.40
N ASN A 120 3.74 -7.19 7.18
CA ASN A 120 5.16 -7.18 6.84
C ASN A 120 5.73 -5.80 6.54
N VAL A 121 4.93 -4.74 6.62
CA VAL A 121 5.37 -3.37 6.34
C VAL A 121 5.07 -2.43 7.49
N GLU A 122 5.91 -1.40 7.64
CA GLU A 122 5.61 -0.31 8.57
C GLU A 122 4.31 0.40 8.20
N GLN A 123 3.64 0.96 9.20
CA GLN A 123 2.36 1.65 9.06
C GLN A 123 2.38 2.76 7.98
N VAL A 124 3.42 3.58 7.93
CA VAL A 124 3.57 4.63 6.91
C VAL A 124 3.57 4.04 5.50
N THR A 125 4.24 2.89 5.34
CA THR A 125 4.27 2.15 4.08
C THR A 125 2.90 1.57 3.74
N ALA A 126 2.19 1.00 4.73
CA ALA A 126 0.84 0.47 4.54
C ALA A 126 -0.13 1.56 4.09
N ILE A 127 -0.10 2.74 4.72
CA ILE A 127 -0.91 3.91 4.30
C ILE A 127 -0.57 4.32 2.86
N THR A 128 0.72 4.36 2.53
CA THR A 128 1.16 4.68 1.16
C THR A 128 0.65 3.65 0.16
N TYR A 129 0.74 2.35 0.46
CA TYR A 129 0.24 1.29 -0.41
C TYR A 129 -1.27 1.36 -0.59
N LYS A 130 -2.01 1.57 0.51
CA LYS A 130 -3.47 1.76 0.45
C LYS A 130 -3.84 2.94 -0.44
N ARG A 131 -3.14 4.06 -0.30
CA ARG A 131 -3.35 5.24 -1.14
C ARG A 131 -3.07 4.96 -2.63
N GLU A 132 -2.00 4.23 -2.95
CA GLU A 132 -1.70 3.83 -4.33
C GLU A 132 -2.79 2.91 -4.90
N LEU A 133 -3.31 1.98 -4.08
CA LEU A 133 -4.44 1.13 -4.46
C LEU A 133 -5.67 1.97 -4.80
N ASP A 134 -6.10 2.85 -3.89
CA ASP A 134 -7.36 3.59 -4.01
C ASP A 134 -7.32 4.63 -5.12
N LEU A 135 -6.22 5.39 -5.23
CA LEU A 135 -6.15 6.52 -6.16
C LEU A 135 -5.73 6.13 -7.58
N HIS A 136 -4.98 5.03 -7.74
CA HIS A 136 -4.36 4.73 -9.01
C HIS A 136 -4.69 3.33 -9.55
N ILE A 137 -4.62 2.32 -8.71
CA ILE A 137 -4.72 0.93 -9.16
C ILE A 137 -6.18 0.49 -9.30
N PHE A 138 -7.02 0.74 -8.31
CA PHE A 138 -8.44 0.35 -8.37
C PHE A 138 -9.25 1.09 -9.44
N PRO A 139 -9.04 2.38 -9.72
CA PRO A 139 -9.70 3.02 -10.85
C PRO A 139 -9.38 2.37 -12.19
N ALA A 140 -8.17 1.83 -12.36
CA ALA A 140 -7.74 1.17 -13.59
C ALA A 140 -8.18 -0.29 -13.69
N PHE A 141 -7.98 -1.08 -12.62
CA PHE A 141 -8.13 -2.54 -12.67
C PHE A 141 -9.24 -3.10 -11.77
N GLY A 142 -9.83 -2.29 -10.89
CA GLY A 142 -10.74 -2.78 -9.86
C GLY A 142 -11.97 -3.53 -10.35
N LYS A 143 -12.40 -3.29 -11.59
CA LYS A 143 -13.54 -3.97 -12.23
C LYS A 143 -13.12 -5.15 -13.10
N MET A 144 -11.84 -5.34 -13.34
CA MET A 144 -11.28 -6.42 -14.17
C MET A 144 -11.07 -7.68 -13.35
N ASN A 145 -10.91 -8.81 -14.02
CA ASN A 145 -10.37 -10.00 -13.37
C ASN A 145 -8.85 -10.00 -13.52
N ILE A 146 -8.16 -10.58 -12.54
CA ILE A 146 -6.69 -10.53 -12.51
C ILE A 146 -6.08 -11.29 -13.69
N GLU A 147 -6.72 -12.36 -14.13
CA GLU A 147 -6.31 -13.19 -15.26
C GLU A 147 -6.43 -12.47 -16.62
N ASP A 148 -7.31 -11.46 -16.69
CA ASP A 148 -7.59 -10.73 -17.93
C ASP A 148 -6.68 -9.49 -18.12
N ILE A 149 -5.85 -9.15 -17.13
CA ILE A 149 -4.97 -7.97 -17.18
C ILE A 149 -3.86 -8.19 -18.22
N THR A 150 -3.82 -7.30 -19.22
CA THR A 150 -2.84 -7.34 -20.30
C THR A 150 -1.71 -6.32 -20.09
N LEU A 151 -0.64 -6.47 -20.88
CA LEU A 151 0.43 -5.47 -20.93
C LEU A 151 -0.10 -4.10 -21.39
N SER A 152 -1.06 -4.07 -22.30
CA SER A 152 -1.66 -2.83 -22.79
C SER A 152 -2.40 -2.07 -21.69
N ASP A 153 -3.13 -2.78 -20.83
CA ASP A 153 -3.85 -2.18 -19.70
C ASP A 153 -2.85 -1.60 -18.69
N VAL A 154 -1.80 -2.36 -18.39
CA VAL A 154 -0.73 -1.90 -17.50
C VAL A 154 -0.03 -0.70 -18.09
N GLN A 155 0.36 -0.72 -19.37
CA GLN A 155 1.01 0.42 -20.01
C GLN A 155 0.12 1.67 -20.03
N ALA A 156 -1.18 1.52 -20.22
CA ALA A 156 -2.15 2.62 -20.18
C ALA A 156 -2.17 3.32 -18.80
N LEU A 157 -2.11 2.56 -17.69
CA LEU A 157 -2.00 3.11 -16.35
C LEU A 157 -0.75 3.99 -16.21
N PHE A 158 0.39 3.58 -16.79
CA PHE A 158 1.66 4.29 -16.66
C PHE A 158 1.85 5.42 -17.68
N ASN A 159 1.01 5.52 -18.72
CA ASN A 159 1.03 6.60 -19.70
C ASN A 159 0.29 7.87 -19.23
N ARG A 160 0.00 8.02 -17.94
CA ARG A 160 -0.70 9.20 -17.41
C ARG A 160 0.12 10.46 -17.66
N LYS A 161 -0.46 11.43 -18.32
CA LYS A 161 0.16 12.74 -18.59
C LYS A 161 0.43 13.50 -17.29
N GLY A 162 1.57 14.17 -17.18
CA GLY A 162 1.95 14.98 -16.03
C GLY A 162 2.31 14.20 -14.76
N ALA A 163 2.37 12.87 -14.81
CA ALA A 163 2.78 12.09 -13.67
C ALA A 163 4.31 12.10 -13.51
N LYS A 164 4.81 12.43 -12.31
CA LYS A 164 6.23 12.35 -11.99
C LYS A 164 6.68 10.90 -11.92
N LYS A 165 7.88 10.60 -12.42
CA LYS A 165 8.45 9.26 -12.49
C LYS A 165 8.47 8.55 -11.13
N GLU A 166 8.82 9.27 -10.06
CA GLU A 166 8.86 8.73 -8.70
C GLU A 166 7.48 8.30 -8.19
N SER A 167 6.42 9.03 -8.55
CA SER A 167 5.05 8.65 -8.22
C SER A 167 4.66 7.36 -8.94
N LEU A 168 4.98 7.26 -10.24
CA LEU A 168 4.74 6.05 -11.02
C LEU A 168 5.53 4.85 -10.49
N MET A 169 6.75 5.08 -9.98
CA MET A 169 7.55 4.03 -9.33
C MET A 169 6.85 3.44 -8.09
N LYS A 170 6.17 4.26 -7.29
CA LYS A 170 5.39 3.79 -6.13
C LYS A 170 4.22 2.92 -6.58
N THR A 171 3.43 3.40 -7.55
CA THR A 171 2.34 2.61 -8.15
C THR A 171 2.86 1.29 -8.71
N ARG A 172 4.00 1.32 -9.43
CA ARG A 172 4.65 0.12 -9.97
C ARG A 172 5.05 -0.87 -8.89
N THR A 173 5.59 -0.39 -7.78
CA THR A 173 6.02 -1.24 -6.66
C THR A 173 4.85 -2.02 -6.09
N VAL A 174 3.72 -1.35 -5.82
CA VAL A 174 2.51 -2.00 -5.27
C VAL A 174 1.91 -2.98 -6.28
N LEU A 175 1.69 -2.55 -7.52
CA LEU A 175 1.11 -3.40 -8.56
C LEU A 175 1.99 -4.63 -8.83
N ASN A 176 3.32 -4.46 -8.85
CA ASN A 176 4.25 -5.56 -9.08
C ASN A 176 4.17 -6.65 -7.98
N GLN A 177 3.95 -6.27 -6.73
CA GLN A 177 3.80 -7.23 -5.63
C GLN A 177 2.50 -8.03 -5.77
N ILE A 178 1.40 -7.39 -6.15
CA ILE A 178 0.11 -8.05 -6.40
C ILE A 178 0.21 -9.03 -7.57
N LEU A 179 0.80 -8.59 -8.70
CA LEU A 179 0.94 -9.45 -9.87
C LEU A 179 1.91 -10.60 -9.66
N ARG A 180 2.95 -10.43 -8.82
CA ARG A 180 3.82 -11.55 -8.41
C ARG A 180 3.04 -12.58 -7.61
N LYS A 181 2.27 -12.13 -6.62
CA LYS A 181 1.40 -13.04 -5.86
C LYS A 181 0.42 -13.79 -6.76
N ALA A 182 -0.12 -13.12 -7.80
CA ALA A 182 -1.01 -13.76 -8.76
C ALA A 182 -0.30 -14.83 -9.62
N ILE A 183 1.00 -14.68 -9.85
CA ILE A 183 1.81 -15.72 -10.49
C ILE A 183 2.04 -16.89 -9.53
N ASP A 184 2.36 -16.60 -8.26
CA ASP A 184 2.57 -17.62 -7.23
C ASP A 184 1.28 -18.43 -6.96
N ASP A 185 0.11 -17.84 -7.20
CA ASP A 185 -1.22 -18.50 -7.11
C ASP A 185 -1.67 -19.13 -8.44
N ASP A 186 -0.81 -19.23 -9.45
CA ASP A 186 -1.09 -19.76 -10.79
C ASP A 186 -2.24 -19.05 -11.55
N LEU A 187 -2.62 -17.84 -11.15
CA LEU A 187 -3.64 -17.02 -11.83
C LEU A 187 -3.11 -16.30 -13.07
N MET A 188 -1.81 -16.06 -13.11
CA MET A 188 -1.12 -15.40 -14.23
C MET A 188 0.16 -16.15 -14.60
N ARG A 189 0.42 -16.27 -15.89
CA ARG A 189 1.66 -16.93 -16.38
C ARG A 189 2.87 -16.00 -16.39
N LYS A 190 2.68 -14.70 -16.57
CA LYS A 190 3.75 -13.70 -16.72
C LYS A 190 3.32 -12.37 -16.13
N ASN A 191 4.26 -11.67 -15.51
CA ASN A 191 4.04 -10.32 -15.02
C ASN A 191 4.20 -9.30 -16.16
N PRO A 192 3.15 -8.56 -16.53
CA PRO A 192 3.23 -7.55 -17.58
C PRO A 192 4.28 -6.45 -17.31
N LEU A 193 4.51 -6.10 -16.04
CA LEU A 193 5.52 -5.10 -15.63
C LEU A 193 6.97 -5.54 -15.91
N GLN A 194 7.21 -6.83 -16.19
CA GLN A 194 8.53 -7.38 -16.53
C GLN A 194 8.68 -7.60 -18.04
N ALA A 195 7.66 -7.28 -18.84
CA ALA A 195 7.74 -7.40 -20.29
C ALA A 195 8.81 -6.46 -20.87
N PHE A 196 9.55 -6.94 -21.87
CA PHE A 196 10.61 -6.14 -22.53
C PHE A 196 10.07 -4.84 -23.13
N SER A 197 8.84 -4.81 -23.60
CA SER A 197 8.18 -3.64 -24.19
C SER A 197 7.55 -2.69 -23.16
N PHE A 198 7.48 -3.05 -21.87
CA PHE A 198 6.98 -2.14 -20.83
C PHE A 198 7.90 -0.93 -20.70
N ARG A 199 7.30 0.27 -20.65
CA ARG A 199 8.02 1.54 -20.47
C ARG A 199 7.41 2.34 -19.33
N LEU A 200 8.26 2.77 -18.40
CA LEU A 200 7.90 3.71 -17.36
C LEU A 200 8.20 5.12 -17.88
N THR A 201 7.18 5.76 -18.44
CA THR A 201 7.24 7.13 -18.93
C THR A 201 6.68 8.06 -17.87
N GLY A 202 7.49 8.99 -17.38
CA GLY A 202 7.08 10.00 -16.42
C GLY A 202 8.01 11.20 -16.51
N GLU A 203 7.51 12.36 -16.12
CA GLU A 203 8.34 13.55 -16.03
C GLU A 203 9.38 13.36 -14.94
N ALA A 204 10.60 13.82 -15.18
CA ALA A 204 11.63 13.84 -14.16
C ALA A 204 11.16 14.73 -12.99
N SER A 205 11.45 14.29 -11.76
CA SER A 205 11.24 15.18 -10.61
C SER A 205 12.25 16.31 -10.65
N ASP A 206 11.83 17.47 -10.17
CA ASP A 206 12.73 18.60 -10.00
C ASP A 206 13.87 18.19 -9.07
N THR A 207 15.10 18.36 -9.50
CA THR A 207 16.26 18.10 -8.67
C THR A 207 16.32 19.16 -7.57
N THR A 208 16.18 18.77 -6.32
CA THR A 208 16.39 19.66 -5.19
C THR A 208 17.86 20.07 -5.17
N GLN A 209 18.13 21.36 -5.33
CA GLN A 209 19.49 21.87 -5.22
C GLN A 209 19.84 22.09 -3.73
N PRO A 210 21.07 21.77 -3.31
CA PRO A 210 21.53 22.11 -1.97
C PRO A 210 21.63 23.64 -1.83
N TYR A 211 21.42 24.13 -0.63
CA TYR A 211 21.59 25.54 -0.34
C TYR A 211 23.05 25.99 -0.54
N SER A 212 23.23 27.16 -1.11
CA SER A 212 24.55 27.80 -1.20
C SER A 212 25.04 28.26 0.19
N VAL A 213 26.32 28.52 0.29
CA VAL A 213 26.93 29.05 1.54
C VAL A 213 26.30 30.38 1.97
N GLU A 214 25.95 31.21 1.01
CA GLU A 214 25.31 32.52 1.22
C GLU A 214 23.89 32.36 1.77
N GLU A 215 23.12 31.43 1.18
CA GLU A 215 21.77 31.08 1.66
C GLU A 215 21.81 30.50 3.07
N MET A 216 22.79 29.64 3.36
CA MET A 216 22.99 29.10 4.70
C MET A 216 23.32 30.19 5.72
N ARG A 217 24.18 31.15 5.38
CA ARG A 217 24.49 32.29 6.24
C ARG A 217 23.27 33.14 6.53
N LEU A 218 22.46 33.43 5.51
CA LEU A 218 21.21 34.16 5.68
C LEU A 218 20.20 33.39 6.57
N MET A 219 20.12 32.09 6.44
CA MET A 219 19.28 31.27 7.33
C MET A 219 19.73 31.38 8.77
N VAL A 220 21.03 31.24 9.04
CA VAL A 220 21.60 31.35 10.39
C VAL A 220 21.33 32.75 10.97
N GLU A 221 21.55 33.83 10.21
CA GLU A 221 21.24 35.19 10.64
C GLU A 221 19.76 35.39 10.99
N ARG A 222 18.86 34.80 10.17
CA ARG A 222 17.42 34.90 10.40
C ARG A 222 16.94 34.15 11.62
N ILE A 223 17.56 33.03 11.98
CA ILE A 223 17.24 32.27 13.20
C ILE A 223 17.35 33.20 14.42
N GLY A 224 18.39 34.04 14.48
CA GLY A 224 18.60 35.03 15.58
C GLY A 224 17.49 36.09 15.70
N ARG A 225 16.61 36.23 14.71
CA ARG A 225 15.48 37.17 14.73
C ARG A 225 14.16 36.51 15.10
N LEU A 226 14.14 35.16 15.27
CA LEU A 226 12.93 34.43 15.65
C LEU A 226 12.67 34.57 17.14
N THR A 227 11.41 34.52 17.52
CA THR A 227 10.96 34.62 18.92
C THR A 227 10.34 33.31 19.42
N ASN A 228 9.88 32.42 18.50
CA ASN A 228 9.29 31.16 18.87
C ASN A 228 10.41 30.12 19.16
N PRO A 229 10.49 29.56 20.38
CA PRO A 229 11.51 28.59 20.74
C PRO A 229 11.56 27.35 19.84
N ASN A 230 10.39 26.84 19.42
CA ASN A 230 10.32 25.67 18.54
C ASN A 230 10.88 25.95 17.15
N ASP A 231 10.64 27.14 16.59
CA ASP A 231 11.16 27.52 15.27
C ASP A 231 12.68 27.71 15.35
N ILE A 232 13.18 28.32 16.45
CA ILE A 232 14.63 28.47 16.70
C ILE A 232 15.28 27.10 16.79
N ALA A 233 14.76 26.21 17.64
CA ALA A 233 15.30 24.86 17.85
C ALA A 233 15.28 24.05 16.54
N TYR A 234 14.14 24.03 15.85
CA TYR A 234 13.99 23.28 14.61
C TYR A 234 14.97 23.76 13.53
N LEU A 235 15.01 25.07 13.27
CA LEU A 235 15.87 25.59 12.21
C LEU A 235 17.36 25.50 12.59
N ALA A 236 17.73 25.71 13.86
CA ALA A 236 19.09 25.52 14.31
C ALA A 236 19.61 24.10 14.12
N VAL A 237 18.77 23.10 14.45
CA VAL A 237 19.16 21.67 14.27
C VAL A 237 19.06 21.28 12.80
N ALA A 238 17.94 21.55 12.11
CA ALA A 238 17.72 21.09 10.74
C ALA A 238 18.68 21.72 9.71
N THR A 239 19.15 22.98 9.96
CA THR A 239 20.02 23.68 9.03
C THR A 239 21.50 23.34 9.24
N MET A 240 21.91 23.15 10.50
CA MET A 240 23.34 23.08 10.87
C MET A 240 23.81 21.67 11.27
N GLN A 241 22.90 20.71 11.35
CA GLN A 241 23.22 19.33 11.72
C GLN A 241 22.83 18.35 10.61
N PRO A 242 23.64 17.30 10.34
CA PRO A 242 23.37 16.31 9.32
C PRO A 242 22.32 15.29 9.79
N LEU A 243 21.15 15.75 10.18
CA LEU A 243 20.03 14.94 10.67
C LEU A 243 18.91 14.86 9.62
N ARG A 244 18.23 13.70 9.60
CA ARG A 244 16.97 13.60 8.87
C ARG A 244 15.90 14.37 9.63
N LEU A 245 14.90 14.87 8.91
CA LEU A 245 13.78 15.60 9.51
C LEU A 245 13.12 14.84 10.67
N GLU A 246 12.85 13.55 10.46
CA GLU A 246 12.24 12.69 11.49
C GLU A 246 13.14 12.54 12.74
N GLU A 247 14.46 12.53 12.56
CA GLU A 247 15.45 12.49 13.65
C GLU A 247 15.53 13.83 14.39
N THR A 248 15.47 14.95 13.65
CA THR A 248 15.39 16.29 14.25
C THR A 248 14.19 16.42 15.16
N LEU A 249 13.01 15.95 14.72
CA LEU A 249 11.79 15.97 15.54
C LEU A 249 11.82 14.95 16.68
N GLY A 250 12.66 13.91 16.59
CA GLY A 250 12.85 12.90 17.62
C GLY A 250 13.87 13.24 18.68
N LEU A 251 14.64 14.33 18.52
CA LEU A 251 15.70 14.73 19.45
C LEU A 251 15.09 15.19 20.78
N GLN A 252 15.61 14.68 21.89
CA GLN A 252 15.25 15.08 23.26
C GLN A 252 16.41 15.83 23.92
N TRP A 253 16.13 16.60 24.96
CA TRP A 253 17.16 17.35 25.67
C TRP A 253 18.25 16.44 26.28
N GLN A 254 17.90 15.25 26.72
CA GLN A 254 18.88 14.26 27.20
C GLN A 254 19.84 13.73 26.12
N ASP A 255 19.55 13.98 24.86
CA ASP A 255 20.38 13.58 23.73
C ASP A 255 21.40 14.66 23.33
N VAL A 256 21.29 15.84 23.94
CA VAL A 256 22.19 16.98 23.69
C VAL A 256 23.32 16.96 24.73
N ASP A 257 24.47 16.42 24.34
CA ASP A 257 25.66 16.41 25.21
C ASP A 257 26.52 17.64 24.91
N CYS A 258 26.36 18.66 25.77
CA CYS A 258 27.13 19.90 25.66
C CYS A 258 28.61 19.71 26.04
N GLN A 259 28.94 18.73 26.88
CA GLN A 259 30.32 18.49 27.32
C GLN A 259 31.12 17.75 26.23
N ALA A 260 30.53 16.71 25.67
CA ALA A 260 31.12 15.97 24.56
C ALA A 260 30.95 16.70 23.20
N MET A 261 30.20 17.79 23.15
CA MET A 261 29.81 18.45 21.90
C MET A 261 29.21 17.48 20.89
N ALA A 262 28.22 16.70 21.33
CA ALA A 262 27.61 15.62 20.57
C ALA A 262 26.08 15.64 20.67
N LEU A 263 25.42 15.18 19.62
CA LEU A 263 24.00 14.82 19.59
C LEU A 263 23.87 13.30 19.48
N HIS A 264 23.15 12.69 20.40
CA HIS A 264 22.90 11.26 20.43
C HIS A 264 21.61 10.94 19.65
N ILE A 265 21.72 10.42 18.44
CA ILE A 265 20.56 10.11 17.61
C ILE A 265 20.05 8.71 17.95
N ARG A 266 18.94 8.67 18.70
CA ARG A 266 18.39 7.45 19.29
C ARG A 266 17.00 7.11 18.76
N ARG A 267 16.25 8.10 18.29
CA ARG A 267 14.84 7.97 17.84
C ARG A 267 14.52 8.87 16.68
N ALA A 268 13.37 8.60 16.06
CA ALA A 268 12.78 9.38 14.99
C ALA A 268 11.28 9.56 15.24
N VAL A 269 10.71 10.66 14.78
CA VAL A 269 9.27 10.92 14.85
C VAL A 269 8.69 10.89 13.45
N THR A 270 7.75 9.99 13.21
CA THR A 270 7.02 9.89 11.95
C THR A 270 5.58 10.33 12.13
N HIS A 271 5.00 10.82 11.06
CA HIS A 271 3.61 11.28 11.02
C HIS A 271 2.85 10.45 9.97
N PRO A 272 2.42 9.24 10.28
CA PRO A 272 1.66 8.39 9.35
C PRO A 272 0.32 9.02 8.99
N ASP A 273 -0.33 9.64 9.97
CA ASP A 273 -1.43 10.57 9.81
C ASP A 273 -0.95 11.97 10.24
N ARG A 274 -1.38 13.02 9.53
CA ARG A 274 -0.92 14.41 9.75
C ARG A 274 -1.06 14.88 11.21
N ASN A 275 -1.94 14.26 11.99
CA ASN A 275 -2.31 14.69 13.33
C ASN A 275 -1.72 13.84 14.48
N ALA A 276 -1.10 12.69 14.19
CA ALA A 276 -0.62 11.77 15.21
C ALA A 276 0.86 11.41 15.00
N PRO A 277 1.79 12.11 15.67
CA PRO A 277 3.20 11.74 15.65
C PRO A 277 3.43 10.39 16.36
N ILE A 278 4.23 9.55 15.75
CA ILE A 278 4.70 8.29 16.32
C ILE A 278 6.19 8.38 16.55
N VAL A 279 6.59 8.16 17.79
CA VAL A 279 8.01 8.02 18.16
C VAL A 279 8.43 6.59 17.89
N LYS A 280 9.50 6.39 17.12
CA LYS A 280 10.07 5.08 16.81
C LYS A 280 11.60 5.12 16.87
N GLU A 281 12.23 3.97 16.86
CA GLU A 281 13.67 3.88 16.63
C GLU A 281 14.03 4.38 15.22
N THR A 282 15.30 4.76 15.02
CA THR A 282 15.77 5.20 13.71
C THR A 282 15.55 4.13 12.65
N LYS A 283 15.32 4.52 11.40
CA LYS A 283 14.97 3.61 10.29
C LYS A 283 15.96 2.45 10.09
N THR A 284 17.23 2.68 10.40
CA THR A 284 18.30 1.67 10.30
C THR A 284 18.55 0.96 11.62
N GLN A 285 17.81 1.30 12.72
CA GLN A 285 18.05 0.87 14.09
C GLN A 285 19.49 1.19 14.60
N GLU A 286 20.26 1.96 13.83
CA GLU A 286 21.60 2.39 14.19
C GLU A 286 21.53 3.63 15.06
N LYS A 287 21.95 3.49 16.29
CA LYS A 287 22.23 4.61 17.18
C LYS A 287 23.56 5.20 16.74
N ARG A 288 23.58 6.51 16.51
CA ARG A 288 24.81 7.21 16.13
C ARG A 288 24.93 8.52 16.88
N ASP A 289 26.15 8.98 16.98
CA ASP A 289 26.48 10.28 17.55
C ASP A 289 26.92 11.23 16.42
N VAL A 290 26.47 12.46 16.50
CA VAL A 290 26.77 13.50 15.52
C VAL A 290 27.39 14.68 16.26
N ALA A 291 28.46 15.24 15.72
CA ALA A 291 29.12 16.39 16.34
C ALA A 291 28.16 17.58 16.41
N LEU A 292 28.00 18.15 17.60
CA LEU A 292 27.21 19.35 17.85
C LEU A 292 28.02 20.60 17.46
N THR A 293 27.51 21.40 16.53
CA THR A 293 28.19 22.64 16.16
C THR A 293 28.00 23.71 17.25
N LYS A 294 29.01 24.58 17.42
CA LYS A 294 28.95 25.73 18.38
C LYS A 294 27.77 26.65 18.08
N THR A 295 27.45 26.85 16.81
CA THR A 295 26.33 27.70 16.39
C THR A 295 25.00 27.07 16.79
N THR A 296 24.81 25.76 16.58
CA THR A 296 23.59 25.07 17.04
C THR A 296 23.45 25.14 18.55
N LEU A 297 24.54 24.89 19.29
CA LEU A 297 24.54 24.99 20.75
C LEU A 297 24.16 26.40 21.21
N HIS A 298 24.73 27.46 20.60
CA HIS A 298 24.39 28.83 20.91
C HIS A 298 22.88 29.12 20.82
N TYR A 299 22.21 28.62 19.77
CA TYR A 299 20.78 28.82 19.62
C TYR A 299 19.96 27.93 20.58
N LEU A 300 20.39 26.71 20.86
CA LEU A 300 19.72 25.86 21.84
C LEU A 300 19.85 26.42 23.28
N ASP A 301 20.97 27.00 23.62
CA ASP A 301 21.19 27.68 24.91
C ASP A 301 20.36 28.99 25.05
N SER A 302 19.96 29.59 23.93
CA SER A 302 19.14 30.81 23.93
C SER A 302 17.66 30.56 24.20
N ILE A 303 17.22 29.31 24.18
CA ILE A 303 15.84 28.94 24.44
C ILE A 303 15.72 28.21 25.77
N LEU A 304 14.52 28.21 26.36
CA LEU A 304 14.27 27.54 27.62
C LEU A 304 14.34 26.03 27.41
N GLN A 305 15.25 25.38 28.12
CA GLN A 305 15.38 23.92 28.08
C GLN A 305 14.25 23.26 28.86
N GLY A 306 13.67 22.20 28.29
CA GLY A 306 12.67 21.38 28.95
C GLY A 306 13.26 20.31 29.87
N ALA A 307 12.42 19.40 30.35
CA ALA A 307 12.89 18.23 31.07
C ALA A 307 13.76 17.34 30.13
N PRO A 308 14.65 16.49 30.67
CA PRO A 308 15.54 15.64 29.86
C PRO A 308 14.80 14.80 28.80
N THR A 309 13.60 14.36 29.09
CA THR A 309 12.75 13.56 28.19
C THR A 309 11.88 14.39 27.26
N ASP A 310 11.85 15.71 27.41
CA ASP A 310 11.12 16.61 26.51
C ASP A 310 11.84 16.70 25.16
N PHE A 311 11.05 16.82 24.09
CA PHE A 311 11.61 17.01 22.74
C PHE A 311 12.18 18.42 22.61
N VAL A 312 13.34 18.52 21.99
CA VAL A 312 13.97 19.81 21.68
C VAL A 312 13.05 20.68 20.82
N VAL A 313 12.30 20.04 19.92
CA VAL A 313 11.26 20.68 19.12
C VAL A 313 9.91 20.07 19.53
N GLY A 314 9.08 20.85 20.22
CA GLY A 314 7.73 20.41 20.65
C GLY A 314 7.53 20.30 22.16
N GLY A 315 8.56 20.13 22.95
CA GLY A 315 8.47 19.98 24.42
C GLY A 315 7.94 18.61 24.83
N LYS A 316 6.87 18.55 25.63
CA LYS A 316 6.33 17.27 26.16
C LYS A 316 5.79 16.33 25.07
N VAL A 317 5.40 16.87 23.90
CA VAL A 317 4.85 16.14 22.77
C VAL A 317 5.66 16.48 21.52
N PRO A 318 5.96 15.49 20.65
CA PRO A 318 6.67 15.79 19.41
C PRO A 318 5.91 16.80 18.55
N PHE A 319 6.65 17.67 17.89
CA PHE A 319 6.06 18.70 17.05
C PHE A 319 5.36 18.11 15.83
N SER A 320 4.16 18.60 15.51
CA SER A 320 3.39 18.14 14.37
C SER A 320 3.86 18.76 13.05
N TYR A 321 3.92 17.97 11.99
CA TYR A 321 4.21 18.44 10.63
C TYR A 321 3.32 19.61 10.17
N CYS A 322 2.04 19.60 10.56
CA CYS A 322 1.12 20.68 10.22
C CYS A 322 1.60 22.05 10.72
N LEU A 323 2.18 22.08 11.91
CA LEU A 323 2.65 23.33 12.51
C LEU A 323 3.91 23.87 11.83
N LEU A 324 4.79 23.00 11.30
CA LEU A 324 5.97 23.42 10.54
C LEU A 324 5.63 24.13 9.23
N TYR A 325 4.55 23.69 8.54
CA TYR A 325 4.14 24.27 7.27
C TYR A 325 3.15 25.44 7.41
N THR A 326 2.53 25.60 8.58
CA THR A 326 1.58 26.69 8.86
C THR A 326 2.20 27.84 9.64
N SER A 327 3.41 27.68 10.16
CA SER A 327 4.18 28.80 10.71
C SER A 327 4.45 29.80 9.58
N PRO A 328 4.08 31.08 9.72
CA PRO A 328 4.28 32.06 8.67
C PRO A 328 5.77 32.12 8.32
N SER A 329 6.09 31.78 7.06
CA SER A 329 7.44 31.99 6.55
C SER A 329 7.83 33.45 6.81
N PRO A 330 8.95 33.72 7.45
CA PRO A 330 9.41 35.11 7.61
C PRO A 330 9.66 35.68 6.21
N ARG A 331 8.76 36.54 5.76
CA ARG A 331 8.92 37.35 4.54
C ARG A 331 9.94 38.45 4.77
#